data_c8bd3aba6491b56d6c7182e07d858b02
#
_entry.id   c8bd3aba6491b56d6c7182e07d858b02
#
_cell.length_a   1.000
_cell.length_b   1.000
_cell.length_c   1.000
_cell.angle_alpha   90.00
_cell.angle_beta   90.00
_cell.angle_gamma   90.00
#
_symmetry.space_group_name_H-M   'P 1'
#
loop_
_entity.id
_entity.type
_entity.pdbx_description
1 polymer ?
#
loop_
_entity_poly.entity_id
_entity_poly.type
_entity_poly.pdbx_seq_one_letter_code
_entity_poly.pdbx_strand_id
1 'polypeptide(L)'
;MRRKVALAFIGLFTLILISRSVSAEVDGDRLVREAVEYYRGLASISVVEMVIHRPTWERKMVIKAWTRGVSDSLFVIVAPRKDFGNGTLKKGREMWTYNPKINRVIKIPPSMMAQSWMGSDFSNNDLAKSDSILTDYVHRVVATEEHEGKKVYVVESIPKPEAPVVWGKQILKIREDAILLVEEFYDEDMKVVKRLSGYDIQMMGGKLFPKRWKMEKIGREGEYTLLEYKRLEFLDDLPEWIFTLQFLRNPKRL
;
A
#
# COMPACT_ATOMS: atom_id res chain seq x y z
N MET A 1 -91.18 -19.46 -12.26
CA MET A 1 -89.96 -20.06 -11.74
C MET A 1 -88.78 -19.54 -12.54
N ARG A 2 -87.98 -18.66 -11.96
CA ARG A 2 -86.78 -18.06 -12.61
C ARG A 2 -85.54 -18.56 -11.83
N ARG A 3 -84.68 -19.41 -12.47
CA ARG A 3 -83.44 -19.89 -11.92
C ARG A 3 -82.39 -18.76 -12.04
N LYS A 4 -81.78 -18.37 -10.94
CA LYS A 4 -80.59 -17.50 -10.93
C LYS A 4 -79.33 -18.34 -11.04
N VAL A 5 -78.55 -18.07 -12.07
CA VAL A 5 -77.22 -18.65 -12.26
C VAL A 5 -76.23 -17.70 -11.57
N ALA A 6 -75.48 -18.20 -10.59
CA ALA A 6 -74.40 -17.45 -9.95
C ALA A 6 -73.10 -17.79 -10.66
N LEU A 7 -72.44 -16.80 -11.28
CA LEU A 7 -71.08 -16.93 -11.81
C LEU A 7 -70.09 -16.69 -10.65
N ALA A 8 -69.29 -17.69 -10.32
CA ALA A 8 -68.18 -17.57 -9.42
C ALA A 8 -66.93 -17.12 -10.22
N PHE A 9 -66.44 -15.93 -9.88
CA PHE A 9 -65.14 -15.42 -10.39
C PHE A 9 -64.02 -15.99 -9.53
N ILE A 10 -63.22 -16.90 -10.07
CA ILE A 10 -61.97 -17.39 -9.46
C ILE A 10 -60.86 -16.41 -9.89
N GLY A 11 -60.47 -15.50 -8.98
CA GLY A 11 -59.32 -14.61 -9.16
C GLY A 11 -58.03 -15.39 -8.97
N LEU A 12 -57.27 -15.60 -10.04
CA LEU A 12 -55.95 -16.19 -10.00
C LEU A 12 -54.92 -15.13 -9.51
N PHE A 13 -54.52 -15.22 -8.23
CA PHE A 13 -53.52 -14.34 -7.64
C PHE A 13 -52.14 -14.89 -8.00
N THR A 14 -51.51 -14.29 -9.05
CA THR A 14 -50.14 -14.66 -9.46
C THR A 14 -49.16 -14.02 -8.49
N LEU A 15 -48.58 -14.83 -7.60
CA LEU A 15 -47.54 -14.41 -6.66
C LEU A 15 -46.23 -14.25 -7.43
N ILE A 16 -45.86 -13.00 -7.76
CA ILE A 16 -44.54 -12.69 -8.36
C ILE A 16 -43.49 -12.77 -7.27
N LEU A 17 -42.78 -13.90 -7.21
CA LEU A 17 -41.58 -14.06 -6.41
C LEU A 17 -40.46 -13.20 -7.02
N ILE A 18 -40.25 -12.00 -6.48
CA ILE A 18 -39.09 -11.19 -6.79
C ILE A 18 -37.89 -11.86 -6.11
N SER A 19 -37.15 -12.66 -6.86
CA SER A 19 -35.86 -13.17 -6.45
C SER A 19 -34.88 -11.99 -6.33
N ARG A 20 -34.69 -11.45 -5.14
CA ARG A 20 -33.55 -10.56 -4.86
C ARG A 20 -32.32 -11.42 -4.98
N SER A 21 -31.57 -11.26 -6.07
CA SER A 21 -30.21 -11.74 -6.17
C SER A 21 -29.42 -11.08 -5.02
N VAL A 22 -29.14 -11.80 -3.97
CA VAL A 22 -28.16 -11.40 -2.96
C VAL A 22 -26.81 -11.48 -3.69
N SER A 23 -26.38 -10.34 -4.23
CA SER A 23 -24.99 -10.22 -4.65
C SER A 23 -24.15 -10.44 -3.39
N ALA A 24 -23.31 -11.48 -3.41
CA ALA A 24 -22.40 -11.71 -2.29
C ALA A 24 -21.61 -10.42 -2.07
N GLU A 25 -21.67 -9.89 -0.87
CA GLU A 25 -20.89 -8.70 -0.47
C GLU A 25 -19.42 -9.04 -0.67
N VAL A 26 -18.72 -8.18 -1.41
CA VAL A 26 -17.31 -8.41 -1.70
C VAL A 26 -16.51 -8.18 -0.41
N ASP A 27 -15.76 -9.19 0.01
CA ASP A 27 -14.97 -9.17 1.23
C ASP A 27 -13.80 -8.18 1.12
N GLY A 28 -13.89 -7.07 1.85
CA GLY A 28 -12.88 -6.01 1.88
C GLY A 28 -11.56 -6.47 2.50
N ASP A 29 -11.62 -7.29 3.55
CA ASP A 29 -10.43 -7.83 4.22
C ASP A 29 -9.63 -8.74 3.28
N ARG A 30 -10.33 -9.55 2.49
CA ARG A 30 -9.71 -10.40 1.46
C ARG A 30 -9.06 -9.56 0.36
N LEU A 31 -9.75 -8.55 -0.17
CA LEU A 31 -9.22 -7.68 -1.23
C LEU A 31 -7.94 -6.97 -0.80
N VAL A 32 -7.93 -6.39 0.40
CA VAL A 32 -6.75 -5.69 0.92
C VAL A 32 -5.59 -6.66 1.13
N ARG A 33 -5.86 -7.84 1.67
CA ARG A 33 -4.84 -8.88 1.84
C ARG A 33 -4.24 -9.31 0.51
N GLU A 34 -5.07 -9.64 -0.48
CA GLU A 34 -4.65 -10.02 -1.82
C GLU A 34 -3.80 -8.92 -2.49
N ALA A 35 -4.19 -7.64 -2.35
CA ALA A 35 -3.43 -6.52 -2.90
C ALA A 35 -2.07 -6.35 -2.22
N VAL A 36 -1.99 -6.47 -0.90
CA VAL A 36 -0.71 -6.38 -0.17
C VAL A 36 0.21 -7.56 -0.51
N GLU A 37 -0.32 -8.78 -0.55
CA GLU A 37 0.42 -9.98 -0.92
C GLU A 37 0.89 -9.91 -2.38
N TYR A 38 0.04 -9.41 -3.27
CA TYR A 38 0.39 -9.19 -4.67
C TYR A 38 1.54 -8.18 -4.82
N TYR A 39 1.45 -7.05 -4.11
CA TYR A 39 2.48 -6.02 -4.17
C TYR A 39 3.81 -6.47 -3.55
N ARG A 40 3.77 -7.13 -2.41
CA ARG A 40 4.96 -7.53 -1.64
C ARG A 40 5.61 -8.81 -2.15
N GLY A 41 4.82 -9.79 -2.57
CA GLY A 41 5.27 -11.16 -2.79
C GLY A 41 5.77 -11.82 -1.49
N LEU A 42 6.31 -13.01 -1.59
CA LEU A 42 6.98 -13.69 -0.47
C LEU A 42 8.30 -13.00 -0.14
N ALA A 43 9.09 -12.71 -1.17
CA ALA A 43 10.30 -11.91 -1.07
C ALA A 43 10.55 -11.14 -2.38
N SER A 44 11.32 -10.06 -2.33
CA SER A 44 11.71 -9.35 -3.53
C SER A 44 13.05 -8.63 -3.42
N ILE A 45 13.70 -8.44 -4.56
CA ILE A 45 14.84 -7.53 -4.72
C ILE A 45 14.45 -6.50 -5.76
N SER A 46 14.68 -5.22 -5.45
CA SER A 46 14.39 -4.16 -6.39
C SER A 46 15.47 -3.08 -6.43
N VAL A 47 15.53 -2.38 -7.55
CA VAL A 47 16.28 -1.14 -7.71
C VAL A 47 15.28 -0.06 -8.07
N VAL A 48 15.20 0.96 -7.23
CA VAL A 48 14.20 2.03 -7.32
C VAL A 48 14.91 3.37 -7.38
N GLU A 49 14.58 4.18 -8.36
CA GLU A 49 14.94 5.59 -8.36
C GLU A 49 13.88 6.36 -7.55
N MET A 50 14.32 7.08 -6.54
CA MET A 50 13.49 7.99 -5.76
C MET A 50 13.83 9.43 -6.11
N VAL A 51 12.83 10.18 -6.56
CA VAL A 51 12.92 11.61 -6.84
C VAL A 51 12.08 12.36 -5.84
N ILE A 52 12.71 13.21 -5.04
CA ILE A 52 12.03 14.16 -4.15
C ILE A 52 11.95 15.48 -4.90
N HIS A 53 10.75 15.85 -5.31
CA HIS A 53 10.50 17.09 -6.03
C HIS A 53 9.94 18.16 -5.10
N ARG A 54 10.48 19.35 -5.22
CA ARG A 54 10.03 20.57 -4.53
C ARG A 54 10.05 21.73 -5.54
N PRO A 55 9.27 22.77 -5.38
CA PRO A 55 9.18 23.86 -6.37
C PRO A 55 10.54 24.49 -6.75
N THR A 56 11.51 24.47 -5.85
CA THR A 56 12.81 25.14 -6.03
C THR A 56 14.00 24.21 -6.14
N TRP A 57 13.81 22.89 -5.88
CA TRP A 57 14.89 21.91 -5.96
C TRP A 57 14.37 20.48 -6.17
N GLU A 58 15.26 19.63 -6.63
CA GLU A 58 15.03 18.22 -6.80
C GLU A 58 16.21 17.41 -6.26
N ARG A 59 15.90 16.28 -5.62
CA ARG A 59 16.92 15.33 -5.16
C ARG A 59 16.60 13.95 -5.69
N LYS A 60 17.57 13.33 -6.35
CA LYS A 60 17.49 11.95 -6.88
C LYS A 60 18.36 11.01 -6.09
N MET A 61 17.86 9.82 -5.83
CA MET A 61 18.57 8.73 -5.18
C MET A 61 18.20 7.42 -5.87
N VAL A 62 19.15 6.51 -5.97
CA VAL A 62 18.90 5.12 -6.37
C VAL A 62 19.04 4.25 -5.14
N ILE A 63 18.00 3.49 -4.86
CA ILE A 63 17.88 2.64 -3.69
C ILE A 63 17.82 1.19 -4.16
N LYS A 64 18.67 0.33 -3.60
CA LYS A 64 18.51 -1.11 -3.68
C LYS A 64 17.74 -1.57 -2.46
N ALA A 65 16.70 -2.35 -2.69
CA ALA A 65 15.81 -2.81 -1.63
C ALA A 65 15.68 -4.34 -1.65
N TRP A 66 15.61 -4.92 -0.47
CA TRP A 66 15.30 -6.33 -0.21
C TRP A 66 14.10 -6.36 0.71
N THR A 67 13.12 -7.17 0.40
CA THR A 67 11.93 -7.32 1.24
C THR A 67 11.58 -8.79 1.41
N ARG A 68 11.10 -9.16 2.60
CA ARG A 68 10.60 -10.49 2.90
C ARG A 68 9.27 -10.37 3.63
N GLY A 69 8.21 -10.84 2.99
CA GLY A 69 6.84 -10.63 3.45
C GLY A 69 6.54 -9.16 3.76
N VAL A 70 5.75 -8.91 4.76
CA VAL A 70 5.37 -7.56 5.21
C VAL A 70 6.24 -7.04 6.38
N SER A 71 7.02 -7.92 7.01
CA SER A 71 7.76 -7.61 8.24
C SER A 71 9.17 -7.09 8.02
N ASP A 72 9.88 -7.62 7.01
CA ASP A 72 11.31 -7.36 6.87
C ASP A 72 11.59 -6.55 5.60
N SER A 73 12.37 -5.49 5.74
CA SER A 73 12.81 -4.68 4.61
C SER A 73 14.17 -4.05 4.89
N LEU A 74 15.03 -4.10 3.90
CA LEU A 74 16.30 -3.40 3.92
C LEU A 74 16.40 -2.49 2.69
N PHE A 75 16.72 -1.23 2.90
CA PHE A 75 16.89 -0.21 1.88
C PHE A 75 18.29 0.36 1.97
N VAL A 76 19.02 0.41 0.87
CA VAL A 76 20.38 0.98 0.83
C VAL A 76 20.50 1.92 -0.36
N ILE A 77 20.95 3.14 -0.13
CA ILE A 77 21.23 4.10 -1.20
C ILE A 77 22.50 3.67 -1.94
N VAL A 78 22.38 3.43 -3.24
CA VAL A 78 23.48 3.04 -4.11
C VAL A 78 23.97 4.17 -5.03
N ALA A 79 23.20 5.25 -5.15
CA ALA A 79 23.57 6.49 -5.82
C ALA A 79 22.73 7.66 -5.25
N PRO A 80 23.23 8.90 -5.26
CA PRO A 80 24.55 9.36 -5.68
C PRO A 80 25.66 9.02 -4.66
N ARG A 81 26.92 9.20 -5.06
CA ARG A 81 28.09 8.88 -4.21
C ARG A 81 28.07 9.58 -2.84
N LYS A 82 27.55 10.81 -2.77
CA LYS A 82 27.46 11.57 -1.51
C LYS A 82 26.57 10.92 -0.46
N ASP A 83 25.59 10.13 -0.89
CA ASP A 83 24.59 9.46 -0.03
C ASP A 83 24.78 7.93 0.00
N PHE A 84 25.77 7.42 -0.74
CA PHE A 84 26.05 6.00 -0.88
C PHE A 84 26.25 5.30 0.46
N GLY A 85 25.58 4.15 0.62
CA GLY A 85 25.68 3.32 1.81
C GLY A 85 24.79 3.74 2.97
N ASN A 86 24.11 4.92 2.91
CA ASN A 86 23.05 5.17 3.88
C ASN A 86 21.97 4.11 3.72
N GLY A 87 21.53 3.54 4.84
CA GLY A 87 20.59 2.43 4.80
C GLY A 87 19.52 2.52 5.88
N THR A 88 18.44 1.81 5.66
CA THR A 88 17.34 1.62 6.61
C THR A 88 16.98 0.14 6.67
N LEU A 89 16.95 -0.42 7.87
CA LEU A 89 16.46 -1.76 8.16
C LEU A 89 15.14 -1.65 8.91
N LYS A 90 14.11 -2.35 8.42
CA LYS A 90 12.87 -2.64 9.13
C LYS A 90 12.88 -4.13 9.48
N LYS A 91 12.60 -4.46 10.75
CA LYS A 91 12.36 -5.83 11.20
C LYS A 91 11.16 -5.83 12.16
N GLY A 92 10.07 -6.43 11.75
CA GLY A 92 8.79 -6.24 12.41
C GLY A 92 8.39 -4.75 12.43
N ARG A 93 8.06 -4.22 13.59
CA ARG A 93 7.71 -2.79 13.79
C ARG A 93 8.91 -1.91 14.17
N GLU A 94 10.10 -2.46 14.25
CA GLU A 94 11.31 -1.75 14.60
C GLU A 94 12.08 -1.30 13.36
N MET A 95 12.71 -0.13 13.47
CA MET A 95 13.52 0.44 12.39
C MET A 95 14.86 0.92 12.90
N TRP A 96 15.87 0.75 12.05
CA TRP A 96 17.22 1.28 12.26
C TRP A 96 17.67 2.02 11.01
N THR A 97 18.41 3.09 11.21
CA THR A 97 19.11 3.79 10.13
C THR A 97 20.62 3.65 10.32
N TYR A 98 21.33 3.54 9.22
CA TYR A 98 22.79 3.53 9.18
C TYR A 98 23.31 4.71 8.39
N ASN A 99 24.26 5.43 8.97
CA ASN A 99 25.00 6.48 8.28
C ASN A 99 26.49 6.07 8.17
N PRO A 100 26.99 5.78 6.95
CA PRO A 100 28.37 5.33 6.75
C PRO A 100 29.42 6.40 7.04
N LYS A 101 29.07 7.70 6.93
CA LYS A 101 30.03 8.79 7.17
C LYS A 101 30.50 8.85 8.62
N ILE A 102 29.63 8.50 9.53
CA ILE A 102 29.93 8.47 10.98
C ILE A 102 29.95 7.04 11.53
N ASN A 103 29.78 6.04 10.66
CA ASN A 103 29.74 4.61 10.98
C ASN A 103 28.79 4.28 12.15
N ARG A 104 27.60 4.89 12.18
CA ARG A 104 26.61 4.67 13.24
C ARG A 104 25.34 4.04 12.73
N VAL A 105 24.86 3.03 13.47
CA VAL A 105 23.50 2.51 13.40
C VAL A 105 22.71 3.10 14.56
N ILE A 106 21.55 3.66 14.25
CA ILE A 106 20.65 4.28 15.22
C ILE A 106 19.29 3.59 15.08
N LYS A 107 18.76 3.06 16.19
CA LYS A 107 17.37 2.61 16.27
C LYS A 107 16.48 3.85 16.26
N ILE A 108 15.48 3.89 15.38
CA ILE A 108 14.57 5.03 15.28
C ILE A 108 13.59 4.96 16.46
N PRO A 109 13.62 5.93 17.39
CA PRO A 109 12.72 5.93 18.53
C PRO A 109 11.29 6.37 18.11
N PRO A 110 10.25 6.08 18.91
CA PRO A 110 8.87 6.46 18.63
C PRO A 110 8.68 7.94 18.28
N SER A 111 9.41 8.85 18.93
CA SER A 111 9.37 10.29 18.69
C SER A 111 9.85 10.70 17.29
N MET A 112 10.60 9.85 16.59
CA MET A 112 11.08 10.10 15.23
C MET A 112 10.26 9.39 14.16
N MET A 113 9.24 8.61 14.52
CA MET A 113 8.46 7.84 13.56
C MET A 113 7.65 8.72 12.61
N ALA A 114 7.18 9.89 13.04
CA ALA A 114 6.47 10.85 12.18
C ALA A 114 7.40 11.64 11.25
N GLN A 115 8.72 11.56 11.44
CA GLN A 115 9.67 12.29 10.60
C GLN A 115 9.77 11.68 9.20
N SER A 116 10.15 12.53 8.23
CA SER A 116 10.38 12.12 6.85
C SER A 116 11.47 11.07 6.73
N TRP A 117 11.16 9.95 6.08
CA TRP A 117 12.14 8.94 5.70
C TRP A 117 13.02 9.46 4.57
N MET A 118 14.33 9.53 4.80
CA MET A 118 15.32 10.04 3.82
C MET A 118 15.01 11.45 3.26
N GLY A 119 14.17 12.24 3.94
CA GLY A 119 13.73 13.57 3.49
C GLY A 119 12.60 13.55 2.45
N SER A 120 12.00 12.40 2.19
CA SER A 120 10.88 12.20 1.26
C SER A 120 9.53 12.55 1.90
N ASP A 121 8.45 12.37 1.13
CA ASP A 121 7.08 12.52 1.64
C ASP A 121 6.57 11.26 2.35
N PHE A 122 7.35 10.19 2.33
CA PHE A 122 7.16 9.05 3.22
C PHE A 122 7.68 9.37 4.61
N SER A 123 6.97 8.98 5.64
CA SER A 123 7.43 9.01 7.03
C SER A 123 8.07 7.67 7.42
N ASN A 124 8.82 7.65 8.51
CA ASN A 124 9.29 6.39 9.07
C ASN A 124 8.12 5.49 9.49
N ASN A 125 6.99 6.06 9.92
CA ASN A 125 5.77 5.31 10.24
C ASN A 125 5.21 4.55 9.02
N ASP A 126 5.21 5.16 7.83
CA ASP A 126 4.69 4.52 6.62
C ASP A 126 5.44 3.23 6.29
N LEU A 127 6.74 3.21 6.59
CA LEU A 127 7.56 2.02 6.39
C LEU A 127 7.42 1.02 7.56
N ALA A 128 7.52 1.52 8.80
CA ALA A 128 7.51 0.68 9.99
C ALA A 128 6.19 -0.06 10.18
N LYS A 129 5.08 0.60 9.87
CA LYS A 129 3.72 0.08 10.03
C LYS A 129 3.04 -0.30 8.71
N SER A 130 3.82 -0.63 7.69
CA SER A 130 3.29 -1.06 6.38
C SER A 130 2.44 -2.34 6.44
N ASP A 131 2.55 -3.11 7.52
CA ASP A 131 1.74 -4.29 7.81
C ASP A 131 0.47 -3.98 8.62
N SER A 132 0.36 -2.79 9.22
CA SER A 132 -0.78 -2.42 10.08
C SER A 132 -2.10 -2.44 9.34
N ILE A 133 -2.09 -2.14 8.04
CA ILE A 133 -3.30 -2.21 7.21
C ILE A 133 -3.95 -3.59 7.25
N LEU A 134 -3.19 -4.67 7.42
CA LEU A 134 -3.71 -6.04 7.49
C LEU A 134 -4.21 -6.44 8.89
N THR A 135 -3.65 -5.83 9.95
CA THR A 135 -3.87 -6.28 11.32
C THR A 135 -4.70 -5.32 12.15
N ASP A 136 -4.53 -4.02 11.90
CA ASP A 136 -5.01 -2.97 12.78
C ASP A 136 -6.26 -2.25 12.24
N TYR A 137 -6.77 -2.65 11.05
CA TYR A 137 -7.94 -2.07 10.38
C TYR A 137 -9.03 -3.11 10.10
N VAL A 138 -10.25 -2.62 9.91
CA VAL A 138 -11.41 -3.35 9.35
C VAL A 138 -11.71 -2.75 7.99
N HIS A 139 -11.98 -3.59 6.99
CA HIS A 139 -12.12 -3.19 5.60
C HIS A 139 -13.53 -3.42 5.07
N ARG A 140 -14.07 -2.43 4.37
CA ARG A 140 -15.38 -2.52 3.72
C ARG A 140 -15.31 -1.95 2.31
N VAL A 141 -15.85 -2.66 1.33
CA VAL A 141 -16.06 -2.12 -0.01
C VAL A 141 -17.20 -1.11 0.04
N VAL A 142 -16.92 0.14 -0.32
CA VAL A 142 -17.89 1.24 -0.26
C VAL A 142 -18.36 1.70 -1.64
N ALA A 143 -17.58 1.43 -2.69
CA ALA A 143 -17.93 1.75 -4.08
C ALA A 143 -17.15 0.86 -5.05
N THR A 144 -17.55 0.93 -6.33
CA THR A 144 -16.78 0.38 -7.44
C THR A 144 -16.61 1.44 -8.51
N GLU A 145 -15.44 1.46 -9.12
CA GLU A 145 -15.05 2.34 -10.24
C GLU A 145 -14.52 1.48 -11.39
N GLU A 146 -14.06 2.11 -12.44
CA GLU A 146 -13.39 1.45 -13.56
C GLU A 146 -12.05 2.11 -13.86
N HIS A 147 -11.05 1.31 -14.19
CA HIS A 147 -9.75 1.77 -14.65
C HIS A 147 -9.25 0.86 -15.77
N GLU A 148 -9.05 1.42 -16.95
CA GLU A 148 -8.58 0.70 -18.16
C GLU A 148 -9.44 -0.55 -18.47
N GLY A 149 -10.78 -0.43 -18.39
CA GLY A 149 -11.73 -1.51 -18.67
C GLY A 149 -11.80 -2.59 -17.59
N LYS A 150 -11.15 -2.39 -16.43
CA LYS A 150 -11.15 -3.31 -15.28
C LYS A 150 -11.89 -2.69 -14.10
N LYS A 151 -12.60 -3.53 -13.36
CA LYS A 151 -13.27 -3.11 -12.13
C LYS A 151 -12.24 -2.72 -11.05
N VAL A 152 -12.53 -1.63 -10.35
CA VAL A 152 -11.78 -1.13 -9.21
C VAL A 152 -12.69 -1.10 -7.99
N TYR A 153 -12.27 -1.73 -6.93
CA TYR A 153 -12.96 -1.69 -5.64
C TYR A 153 -12.42 -0.53 -4.81
N VAL A 154 -13.31 0.32 -4.32
CA VAL A 154 -12.99 1.37 -3.36
C VAL A 154 -13.22 0.79 -1.98
N VAL A 155 -12.15 0.58 -1.23
CA VAL A 155 -12.17 -0.04 0.09
C VAL A 155 -11.89 1.01 1.15
N GLU A 156 -12.85 1.18 2.05
CA GLU A 156 -12.70 1.99 3.26
C GLU A 156 -12.09 1.13 4.36
N SER A 157 -11.03 1.64 4.98
CA SER A 157 -10.28 0.97 6.05
C SER A 157 -10.31 1.84 7.30
N ILE A 158 -11.04 1.37 8.32
CA ILE A 158 -11.20 2.06 9.60
C ILE A 158 -10.36 1.36 10.67
N PRO A 159 -9.60 2.11 11.50
CA PRO A 159 -8.83 1.52 12.58
C PRO A 159 -9.72 0.73 13.54
N LYS A 160 -9.24 -0.41 14.01
CA LYS A 160 -9.84 -1.13 15.14
C LYS A 160 -9.74 -0.27 16.40
N PRO A 161 -10.65 -0.43 17.37
CA PRO A 161 -10.54 0.25 18.65
C PRO A 161 -9.13 0.04 19.26
N GLU A 162 -8.52 1.12 19.76
CA GLU A 162 -7.18 1.11 20.38
C GLU A 162 -6.01 0.65 19.47
N ALA A 163 -6.23 0.54 18.17
CA ALA A 163 -5.15 0.25 17.24
C ALA A 163 -4.06 1.34 17.30
N PRO A 164 -2.77 0.99 17.43
CA PRO A 164 -1.70 1.97 17.57
C PRO A 164 -1.31 2.56 16.21
N VAL A 165 -2.28 3.12 15.50
CA VAL A 165 -2.13 3.69 14.16
C VAL A 165 -2.19 5.21 14.21
N VAL A 166 -1.81 5.85 13.09
CA VAL A 166 -1.73 7.31 12.96
C VAL A 166 -2.93 7.85 12.19
N TRP A 167 -3.48 7.04 11.29
CA TRP A 167 -4.50 7.48 10.35
C TRP A 167 -5.90 7.17 10.88
N GLY A 168 -6.77 8.18 10.89
CA GLY A 168 -8.17 8.02 11.30
C GLY A 168 -8.98 7.17 10.31
N LYS A 169 -8.57 7.15 9.04
CA LYS A 169 -9.13 6.33 7.98
C LYS A 169 -8.13 6.19 6.83
N GLN A 170 -8.26 5.11 6.06
CA GLN A 170 -7.62 4.99 4.76
C GLN A 170 -8.65 4.59 3.69
N ILE A 171 -8.46 5.06 2.46
CA ILE A 171 -9.21 4.61 1.28
C ILE A 171 -8.23 3.98 0.33
N LEU A 172 -8.49 2.72 -0.03
CA LEU A 172 -7.70 1.99 -1.01
C LEU A 172 -8.53 1.79 -2.28
N LYS A 173 -7.94 2.05 -3.45
CA LYS A 173 -8.50 1.70 -4.74
C LYS A 173 -7.75 0.51 -5.29
N ILE A 174 -8.40 -0.65 -5.29
CA ILE A 174 -7.81 -1.94 -5.66
C ILE A 174 -8.49 -2.45 -6.92
N ARG A 175 -7.73 -2.65 -7.98
CA ARG A 175 -8.21 -3.22 -9.23
C ARG A 175 -8.49 -4.72 -9.05
N GLU A 176 -9.42 -5.28 -9.79
CA GLU A 176 -9.87 -6.68 -9.68
C GLU A 176 -8.76 -7.73 -9.82
N ASP A 177 -7.62 -7.37 -10.39
CA ASP A 177 -6.40 -8.19 -10.48
C ASP A 177 -5.40 -7.90 -9.35
N ALA A 178 -5.91 -7.43 -8.20
CA ALA A 178 -5.17 -7.15 -6.97
C ALA A 178 -4.14 -5.99 -7.08
N ILE A 179 -4.18 -5.18 -8.13
CA ILE A 179 -3.29 -4.03 -8.26
C ILE A 179 -3.83 -2.87 -7.42
N LEU A 180 -3.05 -2.43 -6.44
CA LEU A 180 -3.31 -1.20 -5.70
C LEU A 180 -3.00 0.01 -6.61
N LEU A 181 -4.01 0.84 -6.86
CA LEU A 181 -3.88 2.04 -7.68
C LEU A 181 -3.69 3.30 -6.83
N VAL A 182 -4.43 3.39 -5.72
CA VAL A 182 -4.42 4.57 -4.85
C VAL A 182 -4.56 4.12 -3.40
N GLU A 183 -3.84 4.81 -2.52
CA GLU A 183 -4.05 4.77 -1.08
C GLU A 183 -4.08 6.20 -0.55
N GLU A 184 -5.22 6.60 0.03
CA GLU A 184 -5.42 7.90 0.65
C GLU A 184 -5.41 7.78 2.16
N PHE A 185 -4.72 8.69 2.80
CA PHE A 185 -4.56 8.73 4.25
C PHE A 185 -5.32 9.93 4.82
N TYR A 186 -6.20 9.66 5.75
CA TYR A 186 -7.04 10.65 6.42
C TYR A 186 -6.56 10.85 7.85
N ASP A 187 -6.55 12.11 8.30
CA ASP A 187 -6.30 12.45 9.70
C ASP A 187 -7.50 12.13 10.61
N GLU A 188 -7.40 12.52 11.87
CA GLU A 188 -8.46 12.34 12.87
C GLU A 188 -9.70 13.19 12.56
N ASP A 189 -9.55 14.31 11.84
CA ASP A 189 -10.63 15.17 11.36
C ASP A 189 -11.29 14.66 10.06
N MET A 190 -10.91 13.47 9.59
CA MET A 190 -11.37 12.86 8.34
C MET A 190 -11.06 13.69 7.10
N LYS A 191 -9.96 14.44 7.11
CA LYS A 191 -9.44 15.16 5.95
C LYS A 191 -8.33 14.34 5.29
N VAL A 192 -8.34 14.29 3.95
CA VAL A 192 -7.25 13.67 3.20
C VAL A 192 -6.00 14.53 3.38
N VAL A 193 -4.95 13.96 3.94
CA VAL A 193 -3.68 14.67 4.16
C VAL A 193 -2.55 14.17 3.25
N LYS A 194 -2.72 12.94 2.69
CA LYS A 194 -1.67 12.27 1.94
C LYS A 194 -2.26 11.29 0.95
N ARG A 195 -1.61 11.12 -0.19
CA ARG A 195 -2.03 10.15 -1.22
C ARG A 195 -0.81 9.48 -1.82
N LEU A 196 -0.89 8.16 -1.93
CA LEU A 196 0.02 7.32 -2.71
C LEU A 196 -0.72 6.85 -3.97
N SER A 197 -0.17 7.08 -5.15
CA SER A 197 -0.75 6.66 -6.42
C SER A 197 0.23 5.80 -7.20
N GLY A 198 -0.22 4.61 -7.63
CA GLY A 198 0.50 3.71 -8.52
C GLY A 198 0.02 3.86 -9.95
N TYR A 199 0.93 3.97 -10.92
CA TYR A 199 0.61 4.14 -12.34
C TYR A 199 1.72 3.57 -13.23
N ASP A 200 1.52 3.64 -14.56
CA ASP A 200 2.42 3.03 -15.55
C ASP A 200 2.52 1.51 -15.29
N ILE A 201 1.33 0.84 -15.36
CA ILE A 201 1.24 -0.59 -15.06
C ILE A 201 1.81 -1.38 -16.22
N GLN A 202 2.85 -2.17 -15.96
CA GLN A 202 3.52 -2.98 -16.94
C GLN A 202 4.08 -4.28 -16.35
N MET A 203 4.56 -5.19 -17.19
CA MET A 203 5.19 -6.43 -16.73
C MET A 203 6.51 -6.13 -16.02
N MET A 204 6.58 -6.48 -14.73
CA MET A 204 7.78 -6.39 -13.89
C MET A 204 7.83 -7.59 -12.94
N GLY A 205 8.98 -8.22 -12.83
CA GLY A 205 9.15 -9.39 -11.96
C GLY A 205 8.20 -10.55 -12.28
N GLY A 206 7.77 -10.68 -13.55
CA GLY A 206 6.89 -11.76 -14.00
C GLY A 206 5.38 -11.49 -13.85
N LYS A 207 4.96 -10.31 -13.39
CA LYS A 207 3.55 -9.93 -13.25
C LYS A 207 3.30 -8.45 -13.59
N LEU A 208 2.03 -8.07 -13.79
CA LEU A 208 1.66 -6.67 -13.94
C LEU A 208 1.93 -5.91 -12.63
N PHE A 209 2.59 -4.78 -12.74
CA PHE A 209 3.00 -4.02 -11.56
C PHE A 209 3.05 -2.52 -11.87
N PRO A 210 2.60 -1.62 -10.98
CA PRO A 210 2.78 -0.19 -11.15
C PRO A 210 4.27 0.16 -11.09
N LYS A 211 4.85 0.52 -12.23
CA LYS A 211 6.27 0.88 -12.30
C LYS A 211 6.59 2.14 -11.53
N ARG A 212 5.62 3.06 -11.42
CA ARG A 212 5.77 4.35 -10.75
C ARG A 212 4.79 4.51 -9.64
N TRP A 213 5.28 5.09 -8.54
CA TRP A 213 4.49 5.43 -7.35
C TRP A 213 4.77 6.86 -6.95
N LYS A 214 3.71 7.65 -6.81
CA LYS A 214 3.80 9.05 -6.38
C LYS A 214 3.19 9.20 -5.00
N MET A 215 3.97 9.68 -4.05
CA MET A 215 3.51 10.11 -2.73
C MET A 215 3.42 11.62 -2.71
N GLU A 216 2.25 12.14 -2.37
CA GLU A 216 2.02 13.59 -2.27
C GLU A 216 1.26 13.94 -0.98
N LYS A 217 1.56 15.12 -0.43
CA LYS A 217 0.81 15.71 0.68
C LYS A 217 -0.23 16.66 0.12
N ILE A 218 -1.48 16.45 0.52
CA ILE A 218 -2.58 17.27 0.04
C ILE A 218 -2.43 18.72 0.55
N GLY A 219 -2.69 19.71 -0.31
CA GLY A 219 -2.49 21.12 0.00
C GLY A 219 -1.05 21.63 -0.16
N ARG A 220 -0.14 20.79 -0.68
CA ARG A 220 1.24 21.19 -1.01
C ARG A 220 1.50 20.99 -2.50
N GLU A 221 1.01 21.93 -3.30
CA GLU A 221 1.19 21.87 -4.76
C GLU A 221 2.67 21.91 -5.14
N GLY A 222 3.04 21.04 -6.11
CA GLY A 222 4.42 20.92 -6.57
C GLY A 222 5.38 20.22 -5.61
N GLU A 223 4.90 19.68 -4.48
CA GLU A 223 5.70 18.86 -3.57
C GLU A 223 5.28 17.39 -3.66
N TYR A 224 6.18 16.51 -4.06
CA TYR A 224 5.93 15.06 -4.10
C TYR A 224 7.22 14.25 -4.07
N THR A 225 7.07 12.97 -3.79
CA THR A 225 8.12 11.96 -3.96
C THR A 225 7.66 10.93 -4.98
N LEU A 226 8.47 10.74 -6.02
CA LEU A 226 8.26 9.74 -7.05
C LEU A 226 9.22 8.56 -6.83
N LEU A 227 8.69 7.35 -6.82
CA LEU A 227 9.45 6.11 -6.91
C LEU A 227 9.27 5.52 -8.30
N GLU A 228 10.37 5.21 -8.98
CA GLU A 228 10.33 4.48 -10.25
C GLU A 228 11.14 3.20 -10.12
N TYR A 229 10.49 2.06 -10.28
CA TYR A 229 11.13 0.76 -10.30
C TYR A 229 11.94 0.59 -11.58
N LYS A 230 13.26 0.50 -11.46
CA LYS A 230 14.17 0.22 -12.59
C LYS A 230 14.38 -1.30 -12.76
N ARG A 231 14.36 -2.04 -11.67
CA ARG A 231 14.41 -3.50 -11.63
C ARG A 231 13.53 -4.00 -10.48
N LEU A 232 12.83 -5.09 -10.71
CA LEU A 232 12.05 -5.81 -9.70
C LEU A 232 12.14 -7.31 -9.99
N GLU A 233 12.44 -8.08 -8.97
CA GLU A 233 12.51 -9.52 -9.01
C GLU A 233 11.79 -10.07 -7.78
N PHE A 234 10.79 -10.92 -7.99
CA PHE A 234 10.12 -11.64 -6.91
C PHE A 234 10.80 -12.98 -6.72
N LEU A 235 10.90 -13.41 -5.47
CA LEU A 235 11.59 -14.62 -5.03
C LEU A 235 10.71 -15.37 -4.04
N ASP A 236 10.95 -16.67 -3.88
CA ASP A 236 10.24 -17.48 -2.88
C ASP A 236 10.68 -17.13 -1.46
N ASP A 237 11.96 -16.79 -1.25
CA ASP A 237 12.50 -16.36 0.04
C ASP A 237 13.80 -15.56 -0.13
N LEU A 238 14.21 -14.90 0.95
CA LEU A 238 15.51 -14.26 1.11
C LEU A 238 16.13 -14.67 2.45
N PRO A 239 17.46 -14.96 2.49
CA PRO A 239 18.13 -15.37 3.71
C PRO A 239 18.01 -14.35 4.83
N GLU A 240 17.78 -14.81 6.06
CA GLU A 240 17.58 -13.94 7.23
C GLU A 240 18.76 -13.01 7.51
N TRP A 241 20.00 -13.43 7.18
CA TRP A 241 21.19 -12.61 7.40
C TRP A 241 21.19 -11.27 6.63
N ILE A 242 20.38 -11.15 5.56
CA ILE A 242 20.17 -9.88 4.84
C ILE A 242 19.51 -8.84 5.76
N PHE A 243 18.61 -9.28 6.63
CA PHE A 243 17.83 -8.43 7.51
C PHE A 243 18.47 -8.30 8.89
N THR A 244 19.80 -8.00 8.91
CA THR A 244 20.58 -7.83 10.12
C THR A 244 21.31 -6.48 10.16
N LEU A 245 21.63 -6.00 11.36
CA LEU A 245 22.44 -4.79 11.53
C LEU A 245 23.85 -4.94 10.97
N GLN A 246 24.36 -6.16 10.90
CA GLN A 246 25.66 -6.44 10.29
C GLN A 246 25.62 -6.22 8.78
N PHE A 247 24.59 -6.73 8.11
CA PHE A 247 24.43 -6.55 6.69
C PHE A 247 24.08 -5.10 6.33
N LEU A 248 23.26 -4.42 7.14
CA LEU A 248 22.97 -2.99 6.99
C LEU A 248 24.26 -2.15 6.96
N ARG A 249 25.27 -2.48 7.76
CA ARG A 249 26.56 -1.78 7.78
C ARG A 249 27.45 -2.11 6.57
N ASN A 250 27.30 -3.29 6.01
CA ASN A 250 28.18 -3.75 4.92
C ASN A 250 27.40 -4.56 3.87
N PRO A 251 26.59 -3.91 3.03
CA PRO A 251 25.73 -4.57 2.04
C PRO A 251 26.49 -5.03 0.78
N LYS A 252 27.84 -5.07 0.79
CA LYS A 252 28.70 -5.34 -0.38
C LYS A 252 28.66 -6.77 -0.91
N ARG A 253 27.88 -7.69 -0.32
CA ARG A 253 27.92 -9.12 -0.67
C ARG A 253 26.78 -9.57 -1.61
N LEU A 254 26.09 -8.65 -2.28
CA LEU A 254 25.07 -9.01 -3.28
C LEU A 254 25.14 -8.15 -4.54
#